data_5d49106279651c866186ea674e803c30
#
_entry.id   5d49106279651c866186ea674e803c30
#
_cell.length_a   1.000
_cell.length_b   1.000
_cell.length_c   1.000
_cell.angle_alpha   90.00
_cell.angle_beta   90.00
_cell.angle_gamma   90.00
#
_symmetry.space_group_name_H-M   'P 1'
#
loop_
_entity.id
_entity.type
_entity.pdbx_description
1 polymer ?
#
loop_
_entity_poly.entity_id
_entity_poly.type
_entity_poly.pdbx_seq_one_letter_code
_entity_poly.pdbx_strand_id
1 'polypeptide(L)'
;MGGVSGHLSGGLADTRSCCRWELPSAPMGSADAVELLKDAGFSGYEAKAYTALLSSGGPLNGYEIAKHSGVPRSTVYETLGKLVSRGAAFEVEGDHQGVLYLALPWDSLVRRLREERDRTLEGLEEVLPLLGGGASARMVHRVAGHDDVVARSLDVIASSSRSLWLSIWPQQAPELGPAVSAAADRGVEVFVIAYGDVGDLPGSVHQHRFSPPEVVEARLRCRISIAVADHAQAVIAGSTAHDNWGIWSDDPIVALLAAEHVRHDIALNIAAGELARSGFESFWSENAHLEALRDASAEGVRSSALGVVEPPSR
;
A
#
# COMPACT_ATOMS: atom_id res chain seq x y z
N MET A 1 41.25 -48.44 11.00
CA MET A 1 40.20 -48.77 10.01
C MET A 1 38.98 -47.99 10.43
N GLY A 2 38.62 -47.03 9.80
CA GLY A 2 37.94 -46.56 8.71
C GLY A 2 37.22 -45.29 9.11
N GLY A 3 37.66 -44.16 8.60
CA GLY A 3 37.01 -42.87 8.81
C GLY A 3 35.80 -42.72 7.89
N VAL A 4 34.86 -41.86 8.30
CA VAL A 4 33.98 -41.15 7.37
C VAL A 4 33.81 -39.71 7.86
N SER A 5 34.37 -38.82 7.09
CA SER A 5 34.15 -37.38 7.17
C SER A 5 32.76 -37.04 6.64
N GLY A 6 31.92 -36.41 7.42
CA GLY A 6 30.68 -35.79 6.97
C GLY A 6 30.81 -34.26 7.02
N HIS A 7 30.98 -33.66 5.85
CA HIS A 7 30.93 -32.21 5.65
C HIS A 7 29.45 -31.75 5.79
N LEU A 8 29.19 -30.93 6.79
CA LEU A 8 27.98 -30.12 6.88
C LEU A 8 28.28 -28.72 6.33
N SER A 9 27.95 -28.49 5.08
CA SER A 9 27.88 -27.17 4.50
C SER A 9 26.54 -26.54 4.87
N GLY A 10 26.56 -25.66 5.87
CA GLY A 10 25.43 -24.79 6.19
C GLY A 10 25.28 -23.71 5.12
N GLY A 11 24.22 -23.82 4.31
CA GLY A 11 23.82 -22.75 3.40
C GLY A 11 23.18 -21.61 4.19
N LEU A 12 23.81 -20.46 4.17
CA LEU A 12 23.21 -19.19 4.58
C LEU A 12 22.05 -18.86 3.61
N ALA A 13 20.83 -18.90 4.11
CA ALA A 13 19.66 -18.41 3.38
C ALA A 13 19.75 -16.89 3.25
N ASP A 14 19.85 -16.42 2.02
CA ASP A 14 19.84 -15.00 1.62
C ASP A 14 18.44 -14.42 1.85
N THR A 15 18.27 -13.66 2.94
CA THR A 15 17.04 -12.95 3.29
C THR A 15 16.95 -11.59 2.58
N ARG A 16 16.98 -11.58 1.26
CA ARG A 16 16.68 -10.41 0.43
C ARG A 16 15.53 -10.70 -0.52
N SER A 17 14.31 -10.77 0.04
CA SER A 17 13.09 -10.81 -0.77
C SER A 17 12.05 -9.91 -0.15
N CYS A 18 12.23 -8.60 -0.30
CA CYS A 18 11.16 -7.62 -0.14
C CYS A 18 10.99 -6.86 -1.44
N CYS A 19 9.78 -6.88 -1.97
CA CYS A 19 9.32 -6.12 -3.12
C CYS A 19 10.06 -6.41 -4.44
N ARG A 20 10.02 -7.65 -4.88
CA ARG A 20 10.30 -7.95 -6.27
C ARG A 20 9.01 -7.72 -7.06
N TRP A 21 8.92 -6.60 -7.78
CA TRP A 21 8.19 -6.56 -9.02
C TRP A 21 8.64 -7.78 -9.84
N GLU A 22 7.80 -8.76 -10.01
CA GLU A 22 8.08 -9.80 -10.98
C GLU A 22 7.98 -9.16 -12.36
N LEU A 23 9.13 -8.68 -12.85
CA LEU A 23 9.29 -8.38 -14.26
C LEU A 23 8.96 -9.66 -15.03
N PRO A 24 8.14 -9.60 -16.07
CA PRO A 24 7.81 -10.76 -16.87
C PRO A 24 9.11 -11.41 -17.36
N SER A 25 9.25 -12.70 -17.21
CA SER A 25 10.45 -13.51 -17.49
C SER A 25 10.78 -13.70 -18.97
N ALA A 26 10.25 -12.86 -19.87
CA ALA A 26 10.62 -12.75 -21.26
C ALA A 26 11.58 -11.55 -21.44
N PRO A 27 12.59 -11.63 -22.33
CA PRO A 27 13.44 -10.48 -22.62
C PRO A 27 12.56 -9.35 -23.16
N MET A 28 12.50 -8.23 -22.39
CA MET A 28 11.74 -7.05 -22.79
C MET A 28 12.27 -6.50 -24.11
N GLY A 29 11.41 -6.40 -25.10
CA GLY A 29 11.75 -5.93 -26.46
C GLY A 29 11.59 -4.42 -26.62
N SER A 30 11.89 -3.93 -27.81
CA SER A 30 11.71 -2.52 -28.15
C SER A 30 10.24 -2.06 -28.05
N ALA A 31 9.27 -2.96 -28.17
CA ALA A 31 7.84 -2.66 -28.00
C ALA A 31 7.51 -2.30 -26.56
N ASP A 32 8.08 -3.03 -25.59
CA ASP A 32 7.87 -2.75 -24.17
C ASP A 32 8.49 -1.41 -23.77
N ALA A 33 9.65 -1.09 -24.33
CA ALA A 33 10.31 0.20 -24.11
C ALA A 33 9.45 1.37 -24.63
N VAL A 34 8.77 1.19 -25.76
CA VAL A 34 7.86 2.21 -26.31
C VAL A 34 6.67 2.44 -25.38
N GLU A 35 6.06 1.38 -24.83
CA GLU A 35 4.92 1.52 -23.91
C GLU A 35 5.37 2.21 -22.60
N LEU A 36 6.49 1.81 -22.00
CA LEU A 36 7.04 2.47 -20.81
C LEU A 36 7.38 3.95 -21.03
N LEU A 37 7.89 4.31 -22.22
CA LEU A 37 8.14 5.70 -22.56
C LEU A 37 6.82 6.49 -22.71
N LYS A 38 5.75 5.88 -23.22
CA LYS A 38 4.43 6.49 -23.26
C LYS A 38 3.90 6.76 -21.85
N ASP A 39 4.04 5.82 -20.95
CA ASP A 39 3.67 5.97 -19.54
C ASP A 39 4.50 7.08 -18.86
N ALA A 40 5.73 7.28 -19.29
CA ALA A 40 6.57 8.41 -18.88
C ALA A 40 6.23 9.76 -19.59
N GLY A 41 5.14 9.80 -20.38
CA GLY A 41 4.61 11.01 -20.99
C GLY A 41 5.16 11.34 -22.39
N PHE A 42 5.79 10.39 -23.08
CA PHE A 42 6.14 10.54 -24.50
C PHE A 42 4.94 10.21 -25.38
N SER A 43 4.80 10.90 -26.50
CA SER A 43 3.85 10.43 -27.53
C SER A 43 4.35 9.13 -28.18
N GLY A 44 3.44 8.37 -28.78
CA GLY A 44 3.82 7.13 -29.44
C GLY A 44 4.89 7.29 -30.54
N TYR A 45 4.91 8.44 -31.23
CA TYR A 45 5.93 8.74 -32.24
C TYR A 45 7.26 9.16 -31.60
N GLU A 46 7.24 9.94 -30.53
CA GLU A 46 8.45 10.29 -29.77
C GLU A 46 9.13 9.04 -29.18
N ALA A 47 8.33 8.15 -28.57
CA ALA A 47 8.84 6.90 -28.01
C ALA A 47 9.50 6.01 -29.09
N LYS A 48 8.86 5.84 -30.24
CA LYS A 48 9.40 5.08 -31.37
C LYS A 48 10.66 5.71 -31.96
N ALA A 49 10.68 7.03 -32.15
CA ALA A 49 11.83 7.75 -32.69
C ALA A 49 13.03 7.68 -31.72
N TYR A 50 12.80 7.88 -30.41
CA TYR A 50 13.84 7.76 -29.40
C TYR A 50 14.41 6.33 -29.34
N THR A 51 13.55 5.31 -29.33
CA THR A 51 13.97 3.91 -29.33
C THR A 51 14.81 3.57 -30.57
N ALA A 52 14.43 4.06 -31.74
CA ALA A 52 15.21 3.88 -32.98
C ALA A 52 16.59 4.56 -32.91
N LEU A 53 16.65 5.80 -32.39
CA LEU A 53 17.89 6.53 -32.18
C LEU A 53 18.80 5.81 -31.18
N LEU A 54 18.25 5.35 -30.07
CA LEU A 54 19.02 4.64 -29.04
C LEU A 54 19.58 3.31 -29.57
N SER A 55 18.78 2.57 -30.35
CA SER A 55 19.15 1.27 -30.92
C SER A 55 20.21 1.40 -32.01
N SER A 56 20.32 2.55 -32.68
CA SER A 56 21.32 2.76 -33.73
C SER A 56 22.75 2.89 -33.18
N GLY A 57 22.88 3.30 -31.91
CA GLY A 57 24.16 3.54 -31.28
C GLY A 57 24.97 4.72 -31.85
N GLY A 58 24.42 5.48 -32.80
CA GLY A 58 25.07 6.62 -33.43
C GLY A 58 24.07 7.64 -33.98
N PRO A 59 24.56 8.76 -34.50
CA PRO A 59 23.70 9.81 -35.05
C PRO A 59 23.02 9.33 -36.36
N LEU A 60 21.74 9.65 -36.51
CA LEU A 60 20.91 9.34 -37.69
C LEU A 60 20.30 10.64 -38.26
N ASN A 61 20.10 10.70 -39.56
CA ASN A 61 19.28 11.74 -40.18
C ASN A 61 17.77 11.42 -40.08
N GLY A 62 16.92 12.42 -40.31
CA GLY A 62 15.47 12.27 -40.19
C GLY A 62 14.87 11.19 -41.10
N TYR A 63 15.46 10.94 -42.28
CA TYR A 63 15.03 9.89 -43.21
C TYR A 63 15.29 8.49 -42.63
N GLU A 64 16.49 8.26 -42.07
CA GLU A 64 16.87 7.01 -41.42
C GLU A 64 16.01 6.73 -40.19
N ILE A 65 15.75 7.76 -39.38
CA ILE A 65 14.88 7.66 -38.22
C ILE A 65 13.46 7.26 -38.63
N ALA A 66 12.90 7.92 -39.65
CA ALA A 66 11.57 7.56 -40.18
C ALA A 66 11.52 6.08 -40.63
N LYS A 67 12.57 5.61 -41.29
CA LYS A 67 12.68 4.23 -41.78
C LYS A 67 12.78 3.22 -40.64
N HIS A 68 13.57 3.51 -39.60
CA HIS A 68 13.81 2.59 -38.48
C HIS A 68 12.70 2.61 -37.42
N SER A 69 12.08 3.77 -37.19
CA SER A 69 11.03 3.93 -36.18
C SER A 69 9.62 3.65 -36.69
N GLY A 70 9.42 3.64 -38.01
CA GLY A 70 8.07 3.59 -38.62
C GLY A 70 7.25 4.88 -38.44
N VAL A 71 7.87 5.98 -38.00
CA VAL A 71 7.23 7.30 -37.96
C VAL A 71 7.10 7.85 -39.38
N PRO A 72 5.92 8.37 -39.80
CA PRO A 72 5.75 8.95 -41.12
C PRO A 72 6.74 10.08 -41.41
N ARG A 73 7.27 10.15 -42.63
CA ARG A 73 8.25 11.19 -43.04
C ARG A 73 7.70 12.62 -42.89
N SER A 74 6.42 12.80 -43.02
CA SER A 74 5.76 14.10 -42.82
C SER A 74 5.77 14.58 -41.40
N THR A 75 5.93 13.65 -40.41
CA THR A 75 5.82 13.93 -38.97
C THR A 75 7.14 13.78 -38.25
N VAL A 76 8.14 13.09 -38.85
CA VAL A 76 9.38 12.75 -38.18
C VAL A 76 10.14 13.99 -37.69
N TYR A 77 10.21 15.06 -38.49
CA TYR A 77 10.96 16.27 -38.10
C TYR A 77 10.28 17.03 -36.95
N GLU A 78 8.94 17.06 -36.92
CA GLU A 78 8.20 17.61 -35.78
C GLU A 78 8.46 16.77 -34.51
N THR A 79 8.43 15.45 -34.65
CA THR A 79 8.71 14.50 -33.57
C THR A 79 10.12 14.71 -33.02
N LEU A 80 11.11 14.85 -33.89
CA LEU A 80 12.50 15.10 -33.52
C LEU A 80 12.69 16.44 -32.82
N GLY A 81 12.04 17.49 -33.31
CA GLY A 81 12.02 18.80 -32.63
C GLY A 81 11.44 18.70 -31.21
N LYS A 82 10.40 17.88 -30.99
CA LYS A 82 9.85 17.60 -29.65
C LYS A 82 10.83 16.83 -28.77
N LEU A 83 11.53 15.83 -29.31
CA LEU A 83 12.56 15.08 -28.56
C LEU A 83 13.73 16.00 -28.15
N VAL A 84 14.16 16.89 -29.05
CA VAL A 84 15.22 17.87 -28.78
C VAL A 84 14.76 18.87 -27.72
N SER A 85 13.56 19.41 -27.84
CA SER A 85 13.00 20.36 -26.86
C SER A 85 12.83 19.74 -25.47
N ARG A 86 12.52 18.47 -25.41
CA ARG A 86 12.52 17.69 -24.16
C ARG A 86 13.94 17.33 -23.66
N GLY A 87 14.95 17.52 -24.50
CA GLY A 87 16.33 17.12 -24.23
C GLY A 87 16.50 15.60 -24.17
N ALA A 88 15.65 14.85 -24.85
CA ALA A 88 15.79 13.41 -25.06
C ALA A 88 16.64 13.08 -26.29
N ALA A 89 16.89 14.04 -27.15
CA ALA A 89 17.81 13.94 -28.29
C ALA A 89 18.58 15.25 -28.49
N PHE A 90 19.68 15.17 -29.21
CA PHE A 90 20.51 16.30 -29.61
C PHE A 90 20.56 16.41 -31.13
N GLU A 91 20.62 17.62 -31.64
CA GLU A 91 21.00 17.90 -33.02
C GLU A 91 22.53 18.00 -33.10
N VAL A 92 23.10 17.33 -34.10
CA VAL A 92 24.53 17.30 -34.37
C VAL A 92 24.76 17.73 -35.81
N GLU A 93 25.67 18.65 -36.07
CA GLU A 93 26.05 19.03 -37.42
C GLU A 93 26.85 17.91 -38.09
N GLY A 94 26.40 17.43 -39.23
CA GLY A 94 27.07 16.41 -40.01
C GLY A 94 27.84 16.98 -41.19
N ASP A 95 29.04 16.49 -41.43
CA ASP A 95 30.01 16.90 -42.47
C ASP A 95 29.52 16.68 -43.91
N HIS A 96 28.46 17.11 -44.41
CA HIS A 96 27.83 17.01 -45.74
C HIS A 96 26.45 16.35 -45.80
N GLN A 97 25.85 15.93 -44.67
CA GLN A 97 24.56 15.19 -44.70
C GLN A 97 23.38 15.91 -44.06
N GLY A 98 23.51 17.20 -43.76
CA GLY A 98 22.45 17.96 -43.07
C GLY A 98 22.43 17.68 -41.56
N VAL A 99 21.30 17.98 -40.90
CA VAL A 99 21.12 17.81 -39.46
C VAL A 99 21.00 16.32 -39.11
N LEU A 100 21.86 15.87 -38.22
CA LEU A 100 21.82 14.54 -37.62
C LEU A 100 21.26 14.62 -36.19
N TYR A 101 20.66 13.55 -35.72
CA TYR A 101 20.08 13.44 -34.37
C TYR A 101 20.74 12.31 -33.60
N LEU A 102 21.05 12.53 -32.33
CA LEU A 102 21.62 11.56 -31.42
C LEU A 102 20.73 11.43 -30.18
N ALA A 103 20.42 10.20 -29.74
CA ALA A 103 19.67 10.01 -28.51
C ALA A 103 20.47 10.44 -27.29
N LEU A 104 19.81 11.07 -26.31
CA LEU A 104 20.35 11.14 -24.95
C LEU A 104 20.56 9.71 -24.44
N PRO A 105 21.71 9.35 -23.83
CA PRO A 105 21.89 8.04 -23.23
C PRO A 105 20.75 7.66 -22.27
N TRP A 106 20.35 6.39 -22.28
CA TRP A 106 19.17 5.93 -21.55
C TRP A 106 19.22 6.21 -20.05
N ASP A 107 20.40 6.06 -19.43
CA ASP A 107 20.63 6.33 -18.00
C ASP A 107 20.42 7.81 -17.66
N SER A 108 20.88 8.69 -18.54
CA SER A 108 20.69 10.14 -18.41
C SER A 108 19.23 10.55 -18.62
N LEU A 109 18.52 9.90 -19.56
CA LEU A 109 17.08 10.10 -19.74
C LEU A 109 16.30 9.70 -18.50
N VAL A 110 16.56 8.49 -17.98
CA VAL A 110 15.86 8.01 -16.77
C VAL A 110 16.11 8.92 -15.57
N ARG A 111 17.36 9.36 -15.36
CA ARG A 111 17.68 10.32 -14.29
C ARG A 111 16.91 11.63 -14.46
N ARG A 112 16.90 12.21 -15.66
CA ARG A 112 16.17 13.45 -15.97
C ARG A 112 14.66 13.32 -15.70
N LEU A 113 14.06 12.21 -16.12
CA LEU A 113 12.63 11.95 -15.89
C LEU A 113 12.29 11.84 -14.40
N ARG A 114 13.18 11.25 -13.58
CA ARG A 114 13.03 11.22 -12.12
C ARG A 114 13.08 12.63 -11.55
N GLU A 115 14.12 13.37 -11.86
CA GLU A 115 14.28 14.76 -11.37
C GLU A 115 13.11 15.68 -11.76
N GLU A 116 12.53 15.49 -12.94
CA GLU A 116 11.38 16.24 -13.42
C GLU A 116 10.10 15.85 -12.66
N ARG A 117 9.91 14.55 -12.42
CA ARG A 117 8.79 14.04 -11.64
C ARG A 117 8.88 14.49 -10.18
N ASP A 118 10.06 14.38 -9.56
CA ASP A 118 10.28 14.79 -8.17
C ASP A 118 9.99 16.28 -7.99
N ARG A 119 10.49 17.16 -8.86
CA ARG A 119 10.17 18.58 -8.85
C ARG A 119 8.68 18.89 -9.01
N THR A 120 7.99 18.09 -9.83
CA THR A 120 6.54 18.26 -10.01
C THR A 120 5.79 17.89 -8.75
N LEU A 121 6.18 16.80 -8.10
CA LEU A 121 5.58 16.34 -6.84
C LEU A 121 5.86 17.34 -5.70
N GLU A 122 7.10 17.81 -5.56
CA GLU A 122 7.47 18.84 -4.59
C GLU A 122 6.62 20.11 -4.77
N GLY A 123 6.47 20.58 -6.01
CA GLY A 123 5.62 21.73 -6.31
C GLY A 123 4.14 21.51 -6.00
N LEU A 124 3.63 20.30 -6.20
CA LEU A 124 2.26 19.93 -5.83
C LEU A 124 2.09 19.89 -4.30
N GLU A 125 3.06 19.35 -3.57
CA GLU A 125 3.08 19.32 -2.11
C GLU A 125 3.08 20.73 -1.50
N GLU A 126 3.72 21.70 -2.15
CA GLU A 126 3.71 23.10 -1.72
C GLU A 126 2.37 23.81 -2.04
N VAL A 127 1.80 23.58 -3.22
CA VAL A 127 0.68 24.38 -3.73
C VAL A 127 -0.68 23.80 -3.34
N LEU A 128 -0.86 22.47 -3.35
CA LEU A 128 -2.16 21.86 -3.07
C LEU A 128 -2.70 22.19 -1.67
N PRO A 129 -1.88 22.21 -0.60
CA PRO A 129 -2.38 22.63 0.72
C PRO A 129 -2.89 24.08 0.75
N LEU A 130 -2.35 24.96 -0.09
CA LEU A 130 -2.78 26.37 -0.17
C LEU A 130 -4.15 26.51 -0.87
N LEU A 131 -4.48 25.59 -1.76
CA LEU A 131 -5.76 25.55 -2.47
C LEU A 131 -6.86 24.90 -1.63
N GLY A 132 -6.50 23.99 -0.75
CA GLY A 132 -7.37 23.37 0.24
C GLY A 132 -7.70 24.38 1.33
N GLY A 133 -8.38 25.48 0.98
CA GLY A 133 -8.70 26.57 1.89
C GLY A 133 -9.46 26.11 3.13
N GLY A 134 -8.80 26.21 4.24
CA GLY A 134 -9.28 26.36 5.62
C GLY A 134 -10.57 25.66 6.02
N ALA A 135 -10.45 24.65 6.76
CA ALA A 135 -11.31 23.65 7.36
C ALA A 135 -11.28 22.39 6.51
N SER A 136 -10.32 21.53 6.79
CA SER A 136 -10.48 20.11 6.45
C SER A 136 -11.88 19.71 6.94
N ALA A 137 -12.82 19.57 6.03
CA ALA A 137 -14.11 19.04 6.39
C ALA A 137 -13.82 17.65 6.94
N ARG A 138 -13.94 17.51 8.27
CA ARG A 138 -13.78 16.24 8.95
C ARG A 138 -14.72 15.26 8.30
N MET A 139 -14.19 14.32 7.57
CA MET A 139 -14.99 13.46 6.73
C MET A 139 -14.82 12.00 7.13
N VAL A 140 -15.91 11.26 6.97
CA VAL A 140 -15.89 9.82 7.05
C VAL A 140 -15.94 9.30 5.62
N HIS A 141 -14.83 8.75 5.18
CA HIS A 141 -14.70 8.18 3.83
C HIS A 141 -14.99 6.69 3.87
N ARG A 142 -15.85 6.25 2.97
CA ARG A 142 -16.10 4.83 2.79
C ARG A 142 -14.92 4.20 2.03
N VAL A 143 -14.48 3.05 2.52
CA VAL A 143 -13.44 2.22 1.90
C VAL A 143 -14.07 0.89 1.53
N ALA A 144 -13.83 0.38 0.34
CA ALA A 144 -14.43 -0.85 -0.15
C ALA A 144 -13.40 -1.71 -0.91
N GLY A 145 -13.43 -3.02 -0.62
CA GLY A 145 -12.48 -3.96 -1.17
C GLY A 145 -11.24 -4.16 -0.29
N HIS A 146 -10.59 -5.31 -0.46
CA HIS A 146 -9.43 -5.70 0.35
C HIS A 146 -8.26 -4.74 0.18
N ASP A 147 -7.88 -4.47 -1.07
CA ASP A 147 -6.70 -3.66 -1.40
C ASP A 147 -6.81 -2.23 -0.86
N ASP A 148 -8.01 -1.62 -0.97
CA ASP A 148 -8.25 -0.28 -0.47
C ASP A 148 -8.22 -0.22 1.07
N VAL A 149 -8.79 -1.23 1.75
CA VAL A 149 -8.73 -1.33 3.22
C VAL A 149 -7.29 -1.49 3.70
N VAL A 150 -6.50 -2.35 3.05
CA VAL A 150 -5.09 -2.56 3.37
C VAL A 150 -4.29 -1.28 3.10
N ALA A 151 -4.45 -0.66 1.92
CA ALA A 151 -3.74 0.57 1.57
C ALA A 151 -4.02 1.70 2.58
N ARG A 152 -5.28 1.91 2.96
CA ARG A 152 -5.64 2.91 3.97
C ARG A 152 -5.10 2.59 5.36
N SER A 153 -5.11 1.31 5.73
CA SER A 153 -4.50 0.89 7.01
C SER A 153 -2.99 1.15 7.02
N LEU A 154 -2.31 0.89 5.92
CA LEU A 154 -0.88 1.19 5.77
C LEU A 154 -0.60 2.70 5.82
N ASP A 155 -1.42 3.53 5.17
CA ASP A 155 -1.30 4.99 5.21
C ASP A 155 -1.43 5.51 6.67
N VAL A 156 -2.44 5.02 7.41
CA VAL A 156 -2.64 5.40 8.82
C VAL A 156 -1.46 4.96 9.68
N ILE A 157 -0.97 3.72 9.51
CA ILE A 157 0.20 3.21 10.24
C ILE A 157 1.44 4.05 9.92
N ALA A 158 1.65 4.38 8.65
CA ALA A 158 2.79 5.18 8.22
C ALA A 158 2.76 6.61 8.76
N SER A 159 1.56 7.21 8.90
CA SER A 159 1.38 8.58 9.43
C SER A 159 1.58 8.70 10.93
N SER A 160 1.62 7.58 11.68
CA SER A 160 1.78 7.59 13.13
C SER A 160 3.13 8.16 13.57
N SER A 161 3.11 9.01 14.58
CA SER A 161 4.29 9.68 15.12
C SER A 161 4.49 9.52 16.65
N ARG A 162 3.43 9.23 17.38
CA ARG A 162 3.43 9.06 18.83
C ARG A 162 2.88 7.73 19.28
N SER A 163 1.66 7.39 18.82
CA SER A 163 0.98 6.17 19.24
C SER A 163 0.21 5.53 18.09
N LEU A 164 0.22 4.20 18.08
CA LEU A 164 -0.52 3.38 17.12
C LEU A 164 -1.36 2.35 17.89
N TRP A 165 -2.67 2.39 17.68
CA TRP A 165 -3.62 1.48 18.30
C TRP A 165 -4.19 0.54 17.24
N LEU A 166 -4.06 -0.76 17.43
CA LEU A 166 -4.45 -1.77 16.46
C LEU A 166 -5.37 -2.82 17.08
N SER A 167 -6.43 -3.14 16.33
CA SER A 167 -7.20 -4.38 16.48
C SER A 167 -6.99 -5.20 15.21
N ILE A 168 -6.36 -6.37 15.32
CA ILE A 168 -5.84 -7.10 14.16
C ILE A 168 -6.17 -8.61 14.23
N TRP A 169 -6.36 -9.19 13.07
CA TRP A 169 -6.56 -10.62 12.88
C TRP A 169 -5.34 -11.28 12.20
N PRO A 170 -5.11 -12.59 12.37
CA PRO A 170 -3.95 -13.27 11.79
C PRO A 170 -3.78 -13.08 10.28
N GLN A 171 -4.89 -12.95 9.55
CA GLN A 171 -4.88 -12.77 8.09
C GLN A 171 -4.25 -11.45 7.64
N GLN A 172 -4.29 -10.42 8.51
CA GLN A 172 -3.78 -9.09 8.21
C GLN A 172 -2.31 -8.90 8.64
N ALA A 173 -1.83 -9.77 9.53
CA ALA A 173 -0.48 -9.63 10.09
C ALA A 173 0.64 -9.67 9.02
N PRO A 174 0.58 -10.50 7.97
CA PRO A 174 1.60 -10.49 6.92
C PRO A 174 1.65 -9.18 6.13
N GLU A 175 0.50 -8.52 5.94
CA GLU A 175 0.39 -7.30 5.13
C GLU A 175 0.74 -6.05 5.94
N LEU A 176 0.27 -5.96 7.18
CA LEU A 176 0.45 -4.78 8.02
C LEU A 176 1.71 -4.83 8.90
N GLY A 177 2.20 -6.03 9.24
CA GLY A 177 3.32 -6.25 10.16
C GLY A 177 4.59 -5.47 9.81
N PRO A 178 5.05 -5.45 8.56
CA PRO A 178 6.22 -4.67 8.17
C PRO A 178 6.07 -3.17 8.44
N ALA A 179 4.89 -2.60 8.22
CA ALA A 179 4.61 -1.19 8.48
C ALA A 179 4.52 -0.90 9.98
N VAL A 180 3.96 -1.81 10.78
CA VAL A 180 3.92 -1.73 12.25
C VAL A 180 5.34 -1.75 12.81
N SER A 181 6.20 -2.63 12.30
CA SER A 181 7.62 -2.69 12.69
C SER A 181 8.34 -1.39 12.37
N ALA A 182 8.13 -0.86 11.17
CA ALA A 182 8.71 0.42 10.77
C ALA A 182 8.20 1.60 11.64
N ALA A 183 6.94 1.56 12.09
CA ALA A 183 6.41 2.56 13.02
C ALA A 183 7.11 2.47 14.40
N ALA A 184 7.27 1.27 14.94
CA ALA A 184 8.00 1.04 16.19
C ALA A 184 9.47 1.48 16.10
N ASP A 185 10.14 1.22 14.98
CA ASP A 185 11.51 1.67 14.72
C ASP A 185 11.65 3.21 14.70
N ARG A 186 10.56 3.92 14.35
CA ARG A 186 10.48 5.39 14.47
C ARG A 186 10.23 5.88 15.91
N GLY A 187 10.04 4.96 16.86
CA GLY A 187 9.76 5.29 18.27
C GLY A 187 8.27 5.47 18.58
N VAL A 188 7.37 5.02 17.69
CA VAL A 188 5.93 5.06 17.94
C VAL A 188 5.56 4.00 18.99
N GLU A 189 4.76 4.38 19.99
CA GLU A 189 4.20 3.44 20.97
C GLU A 189 3.10 2.62 20.32
N VAL A 190 3.29 1.30 20.23
CA VAL A 190 2.37 0.38 19.54
C VAL A 190 1.57 -0.43 20.56
N PHE A 191 0.24 -0.38 20.46
CA PHE A 191 -0.71 -1.12 21.28
C PHE A 191 -1.58 -2.00 20.38
N VAL A 192 -1.58 -3.31 20.61
CA VAL A 192 -2.26 -4.29 19.75
C VAL A 192 -3.17 -5.19 20.58
N ILE A 193 -4.44 -5.30 20.17
CA ILE A 193 -5.30 -6.41 20.51
C ILE A 193 -5.38 -7.36 19.32
N ALA A 194 -4.99 -8.61 19.50
CA ALA A 194 -4.91 -9.61 18.46
C ALA A 194 -5.98 -10.68 18.63
N TYR A 195 -6.73 -10.97 17.58
CA TYR A 195 -7.73 -12.05 17.56
C TYR A 195 -7.12 -13.34 16.99
N GLY A 196 -6.10 -13.85 17.65
CA GLY A 196 -5.34 -15.04 17.28
C GLY A 196 -3.84 -14.77 17.16
N ASP A 197 -3.11 -15.72 16.60
CA ASP A 197 -1.66 -15.59 16.41
C ASP A 197 -1.34 -14.61 15.26
N VAL A 198 -0.69 -13.53 15.60
CA VAL A 198 -0.26 -12.46 14.66
C VAL A 198 1.26 -12.42 14.49
N GLY A 199 1.97 -13.42 15.00
CA GLY A 199 3.42 -13.47 14.97
C GLY A 199 4.08 -12.43 15.88
N ASP A 200 5.33 -12.12 15.60
CA ASP A 200 6.17 -11.20 16.38
C ASP A 200 5.92 -9.74 15.95
N LEU A 201 4.85 -9.14 16.44
CA LEU A 201 4.64 -7.71 16.30
C LEU A 201 5.29 -6.94 17.43
N PRO A 202 5.91 -5.76 17.15
CA PRO A 202 6.49 -4.93 18.19
C PRO A 202 5.44 -4.24 19.05
N GLY A 203 5.83 -3.85 20.26
CA GLY A 203 4.99 -3.08 21.19
C GLY A 203 4.25 -3.93 22.20
N SER A 204 3.14 -3.41 22.73
CA SER A 204 2.30 -4.05 23.72
C SER A 204 1.22 -4.88 23.03
N VAL A 205 1.52 -6.15 22.77
CA VAL A 205 0.62 -7.08 22.07
C VAL A 205 -0.15 -7.94 23.06
N HIS A 206 -1.49 -7.86 22.99
CA HIS A 206 -2.40 -8.63 23.83
C HIS A 206 -3.30 -9.51 22.97
N GLN A 207 -3.36 -10.79 23.29
CA GLN A 207 -4.29 -11.70 22.60
C GLN A 207 -5.66 -11.64 23.26
N HIS A 208 -6.71 -11.50 22.46
CA HIS A 208 -8.09 -11.53 22.92
C HIS A 208 -8.44 -12.92 23.51
N ARG A 209 -8.85 -12.92 24.80
CA ARG A 209 -9.06 -14.19 25.58
C ARG A 209 -10.48 -14.45 26.02
N PHE A 210 -11.40 -13.48 25.82
CA PHE A 210 -12.78 -13.63 26.31
C PHE A 210 -13.63 -14.59 25.50
N SER A 211 -13.32 -14.74 24.24
CA SER A 211 -13.97 -15.69 23.34
C SER A 211 -12.97 -16.13 22.29
N PRO A 212 -13.03 -17.38 21.85
CA PRO A 212 -12.28 -17.83 20.69
C PRO A 212 -12.57 -16.92 19.48
N PRO A 213 -11.59 -16.62 18.62
CA PRO A 213 -11.77 -15.76 17.45
C PRO A 213 -12.97 -16.14 16.58
N GLU A 214 -13.22 -17.45 16.43
CA GLU A 214 -14.33 -18.00 15.64
C GLU A 214 -15.70 -17.64 16.24
N VAL A 215 -15.80 -17.58 17.56
CA VAL A 215 -17.01 -17.18 18.28
C VAL A 215 -17.27 -15.69 18.09
N VAL A 216 -16.22 -14.85 18.14
CA VAL A 216 -16.33 -13.42 17.88
C VAL A 216 -16.77 -13.17 16.44
N GLU A 217 -16.13 -13.82 15.47
CA GLU A 217 -16.49 -13.71 14.04
C GLU A 217 -17.95 -14.19 13.80
N ALA A 218 -18.35 -15.31 14.36
CA ALA A 218 -19.70 -15.84 14.21
C ALA A 218 -20.77 -14.92 14.81
N ARG A 219 -20.47 -14.29 15.95
CA ARG A 219 -21.35 -13.33 16.62
C ARG A 219 -21.50 -12.03 15.82
N LEU A 220 -20.38 -11.46 15.39
CA LEU A 220 -20.34 -10.20 14.64
C LEU A 220 -20.63 -10.39 13.14
N ARG A 221 -20.61 -11.62 12.65
CA ARG A 221 -20.69 -11.99 11.23
C ARG A 221 -19.60 -11.38 10.34
N CYS A 222 -18.59 -10.81 10.95
CA CYS A 222 -17.42 -10.26 10.28
C CYS A 222 -16.26 -10.18 11.27
N ARG A 223 -15.08 -10.03 10.76
CA ARG A 223 -13.88 -9.68 11.52
C ARG A 223 -13.73 -8.17 11.48
N ILE A 224 -13.77 -7.53 12.64
CA ILE A 224 -13.54 -6.09 12.76
C ILE A 224 -12.05 -5.85 12.98
N SER A 225 -11.45 -4.99 12.18
CA SER A 225 -10.10 -4.49 12.35
C SER A 225 -10.08 -2.99 12.51
N ILE A 226 -9.14 -2.49 13.29
CA ILE A 226 -8.99 -1.07 13.59
C ILE A 226 -7.52 -0.70 13.53
N ALA A 227 -7.23 0.44 12.92
CA ALA A 227 -5.93 1.11 12.99
C ALA A 227 -6.15 2.58 13.31
N VAL A 228 -5.52 3.09 14.37
CA VAL A 228 -5.62 4.50 14.79
C VAL A 228 -4.24 5.07 15.01
N ALA A 229 -3.92 6.16 14.33
CA ALA A 229 -2.69 6.92 14.49
C ALA A 229 -2.94 8.18 15.32
N ASP A 230 -2.18 8.33 16.41
CA ASP A 230 -2.08 9.55 17.23
C ASP A 230 -3.43 10.12 17.72
N HIS A 231 -4.51 9.33 17.75
CA HIS A 231 -5.91 9.75 17.98
C HIS A 231 -6.39 10.81 16.97
N ALA A 232 -5.77 10.85 15.80
CA ALA A 232 -6.05 11.85 14.76
C ALA A 232 -6.67 11.25 13.50
N GLN A 233 -6.30 10.02 13.17
CA GLN A 233 -6.81 9.29 12.01
C GLN A 233 -7.15 7.85 12.40
N ALA A 234 -8.21 7.32 11.81
CA ALA A 234 -8.64 5.95 12.03
C ALA A 234 -9.09 5.27 10.74
N VAL A 235 -8.78 3.97 10.62
CA VAL A 235 -9.47 3.02 9.74
C VAL A 235 -10.22 2.05 10.64
N ILE A 236 -11.49 1.86 10.37
CA ILE A 236 -12.32 0.82 10.97
C ILE A 236 -12.89 -0.01 9.84
N ALA A 237 -12.54 -1.29 9.80
CA ALA A 237 -12.94 -2.16 8.71
C ALA A 237 -13.58 -3.46 9.20
N GLY A 238 -14.52 -3.96 8.39
CA GLY A 238 -15.12 -5.27 8.53
C GLY A 238 -14.69 -6.17 7.36
N SER A 239 -14.40 -7.42 7.64
CA SER A 239 -14.08 -8.41 6.60
C SER A 239 -14.86 -9.70 6.79
N THR A 240 -15.28 -10.30 5.69
CA THR A 240 -15.85 -11.63 5.60
C THR A 240 -15.02 -12.49 4.63
N ALA A 241 -15.45 -13.71 4.37
CA ALA A 241 -14.82 -14.55 3.35
C ALA A 241 -14.95 -13.96 1.91
N HIS A 242 -15.89 -13.05 1.67
CA HIS A 242 -16.28 -12.60 0.32
C HIS A 242 -16.19 -11.10 0.12
N ASP A 243 -16.14 -10.31 1.20
CA ASP A 243 -16.18 -8.86 1.11
C ASP A 243 -15.35 -8.20 2.21
N ASN A 244 -14.80 -7.02 1.88
CA ASN A 244 -14.10 -6.14 2.79
C ASN A 244 -14.64 -4.73 2.61
N TRP A 245 -14.98 -4.10 3.71
CA TRP A 245 -15.48 -2.72 3.72
C TRP A 245 -15.00 -2.00 4.97
N GLY A 246 -15.06 -0.69 4.96
CA GLY A 246 -14.69 0.08 6.13
C GLY A 246 -14.94 1.56 5.95
N ILE A 247 -14.44 2.28 6.91
CA ILE A 247 -14.35 3.74 6.88
C ILE A 247 -12.94 4.16 7.23
N TRP A 248 -12.47 5.20 6.58
CA TRP A 248 -11.33 6.00 7.02
C TRP A 248 -11.84 7.38 7.45
N SER A 249 -11.30 7.91 8.52
CA SER A 249 -11.68 9.21 9.02
C SER A 249 -10.51 9.93 9.70
N ASP A 250 -10.45 11.24 9.48
CA ASP A 250 -9.62 12.19 10.21
C ASP A 250 -10.42 12.98 11.26
N ASP A 251 -11.66 12.56 11.52
CA ASP A 251 -12.46 13.14 12.61
C ASP A 251 -11.94 12.66 13.96
N PRO A 252 -11.53 13.58 14.87
CA PRO A 252 -10.98 13.22 16.18
C PRO A 252 -11.93 12.39 17.05
N ILE A 253 -13.25 12.53 16.88
CA ILE A 253 -14.23 11.75 17.63
C ILE A 253 -14.24 10.29 17.16
N VAL A 254 -14.16 10.06 15.84
CA VAL A 254 -14.07 8.71 15.27
C VAL A 254 -12.77 8.06 15.71
N ALA A 255 -11.66 8.78 15.58
CA ALA A 255 -10.34 8.29 16.01
C ALA A 255 -10.29 8.00 17.52
N LEU A 256 -10.86 8.89 18.35
CA LEU A 256 -10.95 8.68 19.79
C LEU A 256 -11.78 7.43 20.14
N LEU A 257 -12.97 7.29 19.58
CA LEU A 257 -13.83 6.13 19.85
C LEU A 257 -13.20 4.82 19.40
N ALA A 258 -12.51 4.82 18.27
CA ALA A 258 -11.81 3.66 17.76
C ALA A 258 -10.61 3.27 18.67
N ALA A 259 -9.82 4.25 19.11
CA ALA A 259 -8.73 4.01 20.05
C ALA A 259 -9.22 3.52 21.42
N GLU A 260 -10.32 4.14 21.94
CA GLU A 260 -10.93 3.72 23.19
C GLU A 260 -11.49 2.30 23.13
N HIS A 261 -12.04 1.88 22.00
CA HIS A 261 -12.43 0.48 21.82
C HIS A 261 -11.25 -0.47 21.98
N VAL A 262 -10.15 -0.20 21.27
CA VAL A 262 -8.91 -1.01 21.39
C VAL A 262 -8.38 -0.97 22.82
N ARG A 263 -8.32 0.20 23.44
CA ARG A 263 -7.86 0.38 24.82
C ARG A 263 -8.69 -0.40 25.82
N HIS A 264 -10.04 -0.36 25.69
CA HIS A 264 -10.93 -1.10 26.57
C HIS A 264 -10.75 -2.62 26.42
N ASP A 265 -10.61 -3.11 25.20
CA ASP A 265 -10.37 -4.53 24.94
C ASP A 265 -9.03 -4.99 25.55
N ILE A 266 -7.97 -4.18 25.43
CA ILE A 266 -6.69 -4.45 26.06
C ILE A 266 -6.82 -4.44 27.59
N ALA A 267 -7.43 -3.41 28.17
CA ALA A 267 -7.59 -3.27 29.60
C ALA A 267 -8.41 -4.42 30.19
N LEU A 268 -9.51 -4.79 29.53
CA LEU A 268 -10.35 -5.89 29.92
C LEU A 268 -9.58 -7.23 29.82
N ASN A 269 -8.76 -7.40 28.81
CA ASN A 269 -7.93 -8.58 28.60
C ASN A 269 -6.87 -8.74 29.70
N ILE A 270 -6.23 -7.62 30.12
CA ILE A 270 -5.28 -7.61 31.23
C ILE A 270 -6.01 -7.98 32.53
N ALA A 271 -7.16 -7.33 32.80
CA ALA A 271 -7.96 -7.60 34.00
C ALA A 271 -8.42 -9.06 34.04
N ALA A 272 -8.87 -9.63 32.92
CA ALA A 272 -9.26 -11.03 32.86
C ALA A 272 -8.09 -11.97 33.13
N GLY A 273 -6.90 -11.65 32.60
CA GLY A 273 -5.69 -12.46 32.84
C GLY A 273 -5.32 -12.50 34.33
N GLU A 274 -5.46 -11.38 35.03
CA GLU A 274 -5.22 -11.31 36.49
C GLU A 274 -6.32 -12.01 37.30
N LEU A 275 -7.56 -11.87 36.88
CA LEU A 275 -8.74 -12.42 37.57
C LEU A 275 -9.02 -13.89 37.20
N ALA A 276 -8.46 -14.42 36.11
CA ALA A 276 -8.61 -15.84 35.70
C ALA A 276 -8.19 -16.82 36.80
N ARG A 277 -7.26 -16.40 37.67
CA ARG A 277 -6.85 -17.17 38.86
C ARG A 277 -7.94 -17.21 39.95
N SER A 278 -8.97 -16.38 39.86
CA SER A 278 -10.03 -16.21 40.88
C SER A 278 -11.44 -16.64 40.43
N GLY A 279 -11.57 -17.31 39.28
CA GLY A 279 -12.89 -17.77 38.80
C GLY A 279 -13.58 -16.76 37.88
N PHE A 280 -12.84 -15.88 37.23
CA PHE A 280 -13.38 -14.87 36.29
C PHE A 280 -14.14 -15.51 35.12
N GLU A 281 -13.73 -16.68 34.62
CA GLU A 281 -14.43 -17.38 33.53
C GLU A 281 -15.84 -17.77 33.91
N SER A 282 -16.05 -18.28 35.14
CA SER A 282 -17.38 -18.58 35.66
C SER A 282 -18.21 -17.32 35.84
N PHE A 283 -17.62 -16.26 36.37
CA PHE A 283 -18.30 -14.95 36.49
C PHE A 283 -18.72 -14.41 35.13
N TRP A 284 -17.84 -14.48 34.12
CA TRP A 284 -18.10 -13.97 32.78
C TRP A 284 -19.19 -14.78 32.05
N SER A 285 -19.21 -16.10 32.19
CA SER A 285 -20.16 -16.98 31.54
C SER A 285 -21.52 -17.07 32.25
N GLU A 286 -21.56 -16.94 33.57
CA GLU A 286 -22.74 -17.18 34.38
C GLU A 286 -23.47 -15.88 34.79
N ASN A 287 -22.85 -14.70 34.55
CA ASN A 287 -23.46 -13.43 34.93
C ASN A 287 -24.56 -13.01 33.93
N ALA A 288 -25.81 -12.97 34.43
CA ALA A 288 -26.97 -12.66 33.61
C ALA A 288 -26.93 -11.29 32.92
N HIS A 289 -26.26 -10.28 33.51
CA HIS A 289 -26.11 -8.97 32.88
C HIS A 289 -25.14 -9.00 31.71
N LEU A 290 -24.07 -9.79 31.83
CA LEU A 290 -23.11 -9.99 30.74
C LEU A 290 -23.69 -10.86 29.63
N GLU A 291 -24.51 -11.85 29.97
CA GLU A 291 -25.28 -12.63 29.01
C GLU A 291 -26.24 -11.75 28.20
N ALA A 292 -27.00 -10.91 28.86
CA ALA A 292 -27.92 -9.97 28.23
C ALA A 292 -27.19 -8.98 27.28
N LEU A 293 -25.99 -8.52 27.64
CA LEU A 293 -25.16 -7.67 26.76
C LEU A 293 -24.64 -8.40 25.55
N ARG A 294 -24.29 -9.69 25.68
CA ARG A 294 -23.88 -10.53 24.55
C ARG A 294 -25.01 -10.76 23.57
N ASP A 295 -26.21 -11.05 24.09
CA ASP A 295 -27.42 -11.30 23.28
C ASP A 295 -27.90 -10.04 22.58
N ALA A 296 -27.93 -8.91 23.26
CA ALA A 296 -28.29 -7.61 22.68
C ALA A 296 -27.34 -7.21 21.52
N SER A 297 -26.05 -7.48 21.68
CA SER A 297 -25.05 -7.26 20.62
C SER A 297 -25.30 -8.14 19.40
N ALA A 298 -25.66 -9.42 19.62
CA ALA A 298 -25.98 -10.37 18.55
C ALA A 298 -27.27 -10.01 17.81
N GLU A 299 -28.28 -9.51 18.50
CA GLU A 299 -29.55 -9.03 17.91
C GLU A 299 -29.36 -7.74 17.13
N GLY A 300 -28.59 -6.79 17.64
CA GLY A 300 -28.25 -5.55 16.95
C GLY A 300 -27.58 -5.79 15.60
N VAL A 301 -26.66 -6.74 15.52
CA VAL A 301 -26.02 -7.15 14.26
C VAL A 301 -26.97 -7.87 13.31
N ARG A 302 -27.97 -8.59 13.84
CA ARG A 302 -29.00 -9.24 12.98
C ARG A 302 -30.00 -8.22 12.45
N SER A 303 -30.32 -7.19 13.21
CA SER A 303 -31.33 -6.16 12.87
C SER A 303 -30.74 -5.04 12.01
N SER A 304 -29.52 -4.62 12.26
CA SER A 304 -28.82 -3.75 11.33
C SER A 304 -28.38 -4.64 10.18
N ALA A 305 -29.10 -4.60 9.06
CA ALA A 305 -28.55 -5.02 7.79
C ALA A 305 -27.27 -4.20 7.60
N LEU A 306 -26.12 -4.71 8.08
CA LEU A 306 -24.81 -4.27 7.64
C LEU A 306 -24.76 -4.56 6.15
N GLY A 307 -25.51 -3.73 5.45
CA GLY A 307 -25.49 -3.38 4.06
C GLY A 307 -25.05 -4.45 3.06
N VAL A 308 -25.72 -5.59 3.04
CA VAL A 308 -25.97 -6.24 1.76
C VAL A 308 -27.13 -5.45 1.13
N VAL A 309 -26.83 -4.31 0.53
CA VAL A 309 -27.69 -3.70 -0.46
C VAL A 309 -27.60 -4.66 -1.64
N GLU A 310 -28.61 -5.53 -1.78
CA GLU A 310 -28.83 -6.22 -3.04
C GLU A 310 -28.82 -5.16 -4.15
N PRO A 311 -28.02 -5.33 -5.21
CA PRO A 311 -28.10 -4.43 -6.34
C PRO A 311 -29.54 -4.49 -6.88
N PRO A 312 -30.15 -3.34 -7.30
CA PRO A 312 -31.48 -3.33 -7.84
C PRO A 312 -31.56 -4.33 -8.99
N SER A 313 -32.46 -5.30 -8.89
CA SER A 313 -32.81 -6.23 -9.95
C SER A 313 -33.21 -5.43 -11.20
N ARG A 314 -32.46 -5.58 -12.28
CA ARG A 314 -32.78 -5.05 -13.62
C ARG A 314 -33.91 -5.84 -14.25
#